data_bb18f2d23abf38a2796e13ccbc971d92
#
_entry.id   bb18f2d23abf38a2796e13ccbc971d92
#
_cell.length_a   1.000
_cell.length_b   1.000
_cell.length_c   1.000
_cell.angle_alpha   90.00
_cell.angle_beta   90.00
_cell.angle_gamma   90.00
#
_symmetry.space_group_name_H-M   'P 1'
#
loop_
_entity.id
_entity.type
_entity.pdbx_description
1 polymer ?
#
loop_
_entity_poly.entity_id
_entity_poly.type
_entity_poly.pdbx_seq_one_letter_code
_entity_poly.pdbx_strand_id
1 'polypeptide(L)'
;MKQEEIRKCTKVVELFSSMMDELGDMCVIYDERFGFIVLKYYMDGYFENNSNCNNAEDLYHHLLDKWKFCWIVDKAKVNGTEEFEDYEPSLTKEQRAERDEVIGKICLESLF
;
A
#
# COMPACT_ATOMS: atom_id res chain seq x y z
N MET A 1 -13.21 18.16 -1.77
CA MET A 1 -13.55 16.87 -1.12
C MET A 1 -14.33 17.16 0.18
N LYS A 2 -15.34 16.37 0.47
CA LYS A 2 -16.15 16.54 1.68
C LYS A 2 -15.35 16.18 2.93
N GLN A 3 -15.65 16.82 4.06
CA GLN A 3 -14.96 16.59 5.34
C GLN A 3 -14.99 15.13 5.78
N GLU A 4 -16.11 14.46 5.59
CA GLU A 4 -16.26 13.05 5.93
C GLU A 4 -15.26 12.18 5.13
N GLU A 5 -15.09 12.46 3.85
CA GLU A 5 -14.15 11.73 3.00
C GLU A 5 -12.71 12.04 3.36
N ILE A 6 -12.39 13.29 3.70
CA ILE A 6 -11.06 13.67 4.17
C ILE A 6 -10.71 12.89 5.44
N ARG A 7 -11.65 12.77 6.37
CA ARG A 7 -11.47 12.03 7.62
C ARG A 7 -11.18 10.55 7.34
N LYS A 8 -11.92 9.94 6.44
CA LYS A 8 -11.73 8.53 6.05
C LYS A 8 -10.37 8.31 5.38
N CYS A 9 -10.02 9.19 4.45
CA CYS A 9 -8.71 9.13 3.78
C CYS A 9 -7.56 9.29 4.76
N THR A 10 -7.69 10.19 5.73
CA THR A 10 -6.67 10.39 6.77
C THR A 10 -6.45 9.11 7.58
N LYS A 11 -7.52 8.40 7.93
CA LYS A 11 -7.41 7.11 8.62
C LYS A 11 -6.71 6.05 7.77
N VAL A 12 -6.97 6.04 6.47
CA VAL A 12 -6.28 5.13 5.54
C VAL A 12 -4.78 5.43 5.51
N VAL A 13 -4.39 6.71 5.42
CA VAL A 13 -2.97 7.10 5.46
C VAL A 13 -2.31 6.64 6.75
N GLU A 14 -2.97 6.84 7.89
CA GLU A 14 -2.46 6.41 9.20
C GLU A 14 -2.25 4.89 9.26
N LEU A 15 -3.17 4.13 8.67
CA LEU A 15 -3.09 2.67 8.64
C LEU A 15 -1.82 2.17 7.96
N PHE A 16 -1.37 2.85 6.91
CA PHE A 16 -0.19 2.45 6.13
C PHE A 16 1.04 3.30 6.40
N SER A 17 1.01 4.18 7.41
CA SER A 17 2.11 5.12 7.69
C SER A 17 3.43 4.42 7.98
N SER A 18 3.42 3.34 8.77
CA SER A 18 4.63 2.57 9.08
C SER A 18 5.27 1.97 7.83
N MET A 19 4.45 1.46 6.91
CA MET A 19 4.94 0.93 5.64
C MET A 19 5.64 2.03 4.82
N MET A 20 5.00 3.19 4.68
CA MET A 20 5.55 4.31 3.91
C MET A 20 6.85 4.84 4.52
N ASP A 21 6.90 4.96 5.84
CA ASP A 21 8.11 5.39 6.55
C ASP A 21 9.26 4.40 6.36
N GLU A 22 8.97 3.11 6.43
CA GLU A 22 9.98 2.06 6.26
C GLU A 22 10.51 1.99 4.83
N LEU A 23 9.64 2.09 3.82
CA LEU A 23 10.04 2.02 2.42
C LEU A 23 10.75 3.28 1.94
N GLY A 24 10.28 4.46 2.34
CA GLY A 24 10.88 5.73 1.96
C GLY A 24 10.74 6.12 0.49
N ASP A 25 9.99 5.35 -0.32
CA ASP A 25 9.82 5.58 -1.75
C ASP A 25 8.41 6.04 -2.12
N MET A 26 7.57 6.29 -1.15
CA MET A 26 6.18 6.65 -1.33
C MET A 26 5.71 7.54 -0.19
N CYS A 27 4.89 8.53 -0.51
CA CYS A 27 4.17 9.33 0.48
C CYS A 27 2.82 9.75 -0.05
N VAL A 28 1.97 10.25 0.84
CA VAL A 28 0.65 10.75 0.48
C VAL A 28 0.55 12.19 0.94
N ILE A 29 0.14 13.08 0.04
CA ILE A 29 -0.13 14.47 0.35
C ILE A 29 -1.59 14.78 0.11
N TYR A 30 -2.09 15.84 0.73
CA TYR A 30 -3.44 16.36 0.51
C TYR A 30 -3.36 17.74 -0.11
N ASP A 31 -4.13 17.96 -1.18
CA ASP A 31 -4.31 19.26 -1.82
C ASP A 31 -5.82 19.54 -1.91
N GLU A 32 -6.23 20.74 -1.52
CA GLU A 32 -7.66 21.10 -1.52
C GLU A 32 -8.31 20.99 -2.89
N ARG A 33 -7.53 21.16 -3.96
CA ARG A 33 -8.04 21.15 -5.33
C ARG A 33 -8.11 19.75 -5.93
N PHE A 34 -7.14 18.88 -5.57
CA PHE A 34 -6.93 17.60 -6.22
C PHE A 34 -7.15 16.39 -5.31
N GLY A 35 -7.41 16.63 -4.00
CA GLY A 35 -7.63 15.56 -3.03
C GLY A 35 -6.34 14.92 -2.55
N PHE A 36 -6.38 13.63 -2.30
CA PHE A 36 -5.20 12.88 -1.83
C PHE A 36 -4.38 12.41 -3.01
N ILE A 37 -3.08 12.66 -2.97
CA ILE A 37 -2.15 12.35 -4.05
C ILE A 37 -1.08 11.42 -3.50
N VAL A 38 -0.97 10.23 -4.08
CA VAL A 38 0.10 9.28 -3.76
C VAL A 38 1.30 9.63 -4.65
N LEU A 39 2.41 9.98 -4.03
CA LEU A 39 3.67 10.30 -4.72
C LEU A 39 4.61 9.12 -4.61
N LYS A 40 5.15 8.68 -5.75
CA LYS A 40 6.10 7.58 -5.82
C LYS A 40 7.44 8.06 -6.34
N TYR A 41 8.51 7.52 -5.78
CA TYR A 41 9.89 7.87 -6.11
C TYR A 41 10.68 6.62 -6.45
N TYR A 42 11.69 6.77 -7.33
CA TYR A 42 12.67 5.73 -7.58
C TYR A 42 13.60 5.57 -6.37
N MET A 43 14.31 4.46 -6.29
CA MET A 43 15.24 4.17 -5.19
C MET A 43 16.35 5.21 -5.04
N ASP A 44 16.71 5.91 -6.14
CA ASP A 44 17.70 6.97 -6.14
C ASP A 44 17.15 8.33 -5.67
N GLY A 45 15.87 8.40 -5.34
CA GLY A 45 15.20 9.60 -4.84
C GLY A 45 14.56 10.48 -5.89
N TYR A 46 14.71 10.14 -7.17
CA TYR A 46 14.04 10.89 -8.24
C TYR A 46 12.55 10.57 -8.28
N PHE A 47 11.76 11.58 -8.62
CA PHE A 47 10.30 11.44 -8.75
C PHE A 47 9.95 10.48 -9.89
N GLU A 48 9.09 9.50 -9.61
CA GLU A 48 8.62 8.55 -10.61
C GLU A 48 7.26 8.94 -11.18
N ASN A 49 6.23 8.96 -10.34
CA ASN A 49 4.87 9.31 -10.75
C ASN A 49 4.00 9.64 -9.55
N ASN A 50 2.77 10.07 -9.84
CA ASN A 50 1.75 10.31 -8.83
C ASN A 50 0.42 9.70 -9.26
N SER A 51 -0.45 9.45 -8.27
CA SER A 51 -1.81 8.98 -8.49
C SER A 51 -2.76 9.79 -7.61
N ASN A 52 -3.79 10.36 -8.22
CA ASN A 52 -4.81 11.11 -7.49
C ASN A 52 -5.91 10.15 -7.04
N CYS A 53 -6.25 10.21 -5.75
CA CYS A 53 -7.28 9.37 -5.17
C CYS A 53 -8.45 10.25 -4.71
N ASN A 54 -9.64 9.98 -5.23
CA ASN A 54 -10.83 10.81 -5.01
C ASN A 54 -11.66 10.38 -3.80
N ASN A 55 -11.37 9.21 -3.24
CA ASN A 55 -12.10 8.67 -2.09
C ASN A 55 -11.20 7.70 -1.31
N ALA A 56 -11.67 7.35 -0.11
CA ALA A 56 -10.91 6.48 0.79
C ALA A 56 -10.73 5.06 0.24
N GLU A 57 -11.69 4.57 -0.50
CA GLU A 57 -11.62 3.23 -1.10
C GLU A 57 -10.48 3.16 -2.13
N ASP A 58 -10.39 4.13 -3.04
CA ASP A 58 -9.31 4.21 -4.02
C ASP A 58 -7.94 4.31 -3.34
N LEU A 59 -7.84 5.18 -2.34
CA LEU A 59 -6.61 5.38 -1.59
C LEU A 59 -6.20 4.09 -0.87
N TYR A 60 -7.15 3.42 -0.22
CA TYR A 60 -6.92 2.16 0.47
C TYR A 60 -6.36 1.10 -0.48
N HIS A 61 -7.01 0.90 -1.62
CA HIS A 61 -6.57 -0.11 -2.60
C HIS A 61 -5.19 0.22 -3.17
N HIS A 62 -4.89 1.49 -3.39
CA HIS A 62 -3.58 1.92 -3.86
C HIS A 62 -2.47 1.53 -2.87
N LEU A 63 -2.68 1.83 -1.59
CA LEU A 63 -1.70 1.54 -0.55
C LEU A 63 -1.65 0.04 -0.23
N LEU A 64 -2.78 -0.65 -0.26
CA LEU A 64 -2.84 -2.09 -0.06
C LEU A 64 -2.08 -2.85 -1.16
N ASP A 65 -2.21 -2.42 -2.41
CA ASP A 65 -1.49 -3.05 -3.53
C ASP A 65 0.02 -2.94 -3.34
N LYS A 66 0.51 -1.78 -2.87
CA LYS A 66 1.92 -1.60 -2.54
C LYS A 66 2.35 -2.52 -1.40
N TRP A 67 1.53 -2.63 -0.37
CA TRP A 67 1.80 -3.53 0.76
C TRP A 67 1.90 -4.99 0.29
N LYS A 68 0.94 -5.42 -0.52
CA LYS A 68 0.93 -6.79 -1.08
C LYS A 68 2.18 -7.08 -1.91
N PHE A 69 2.54 -6.14 -2.77
CA PHE A 69 3.74 -6.27 -3.60
C PHE A 69 5.00 -6.44 -2.75
N CYS A 70 5.19 -5.57 -1.77
CA CYS A 70 6.35 -5.63 -0.88
C CYS A 70 6.38 -6.93 -0.08
N TRP A 71 5.22 -7.39 0.39
CA TRP A 71 5.09 -8.63 1.15
C TRP A 71 5.50 -9.83 0.29
N ILE A 72 5.02 -9.90 -0.96
CA ILE A 72 5.35 -10.97 -1.90
C ILE A 72 6.85 -10.99 -2.20
N VAL A 73 7.45 -9.84 -2.45
CA VAL A 73 8.89 -9.72 -2.72
C VAL A 73 9.71 -10.23 -1.54
N ASP A 74 9.36 -9.86 -0.32
CA ASP A 74 10.08 -10.29 0.88
C ASP A 74 10.00 -11.80 1.06
N LYS A 75 8.81 -12.39 0.90
CA LYS A 75 8.62 -13.85 1.05
C LYS A 75 9.30 -14.62 -0.08
N ALA A 76 9.27 -14.12 -1.31
CA ALA A 76 9.96 -14.74 -2.43
C ALA A 76 11.47 -14.81 -2.20
N LYS A 77 12.06 -13.76 -1.61
CA LYS A 77 13.48 -13.75 -1.22
C LYS A 77 13.78 -14.84 -0.19
N VAL A 78 12.91 -14.96 0.83
CA VAL A 78 13.04 -16.01 1.85
C VAL A 78 12.98 -17.40 1.20
N ASN A 79 12.11 -17.57 0.19
CA ASN A 79 11.92 -18.83 -0.51
C ASN A 79 13.02 -19.10 -1.56
N GLY A 80 13.94 -18.16 -1.79
CA GLY A 80 15.00 -18.30 -2.77
C GLY A 80 14.56 -18.15 -4.21
N THR A 81 13.42 -17.48 -4.45
CA THR A 81 12.86 -17.26 -5.78
C THR A 81 13.48 -16.01 -6.42
N GLU A 82 14.01 -16.14 -7.62
CA GLU A 82 14.73 -15.06 -8.31
C GLU A 82 13.89 -14.33 -9.36
N GLU A 83 13.00 -15.06 -10.05
CA GLU A 83 12.22 -14.52 -11.16
C GLU A 83 10.87 -13.96 -10.68
N PHE A 84 10.56 -12.75 -11.10
CA PHE A 84 9.33 -12.04 -10.67
C PHE A 84 8.05 -12.84 -10.93
N GLU A 85 7.93 -13.48 -12.07
CA GLU A 85 6.73 -14.27 -12.43
C GLU A 85 6.56 -15.52 -11.55
N ASP A 86 7.61 -15.93 -10.82
CA ASP A 86 7.57 -17.08 -9.92
C ASP A 86 7.29 -16.69 -8.46
N TYR A 87 7.20 -15.38 -8.14
CA TYR A 87 7.04 -14.91 -6.78
C TYR A 87 5.75 -15.42 -6.14
N GLU A 88 4.60 -15.15 -6.75
CA GLU A 88 3.31 -15.61 -6.21
C GLU A 88 3.21 -17.14 -6.16
N PRO A 89 3.56 -17.89 -7.23
CA PRO A 89 3.54 -19.35 -7.16
C PRO A 89 4.46 -19.95 -6.11
N SER A 90 5.55 -19.27 -5.75
CA SER A 90 6.53 -19.77 -4.77
C SER A 90 6.04 -19.70 -3.32
N LEU A 91 4.99 -18.94 -3.05
CA LEU A 91 4.46 -18.79 -1.70
C LEU A 91 3.93 -20.11 -1.17
N THR A 92 4.29 -20.43 0.07
CA THR A 92 3.76 -21.61 0.75
C THR A 92 2.31 -21.37 1.16
N LYS A 93 1.60 -22.46 1.47
CA LYS A 93 0.22 -22.38 1.98
C LYS A 93 0.16 -21.57 3.28
N GLU A 94 1.14 -21.75 4.15
CA GLU A 94 1.26 -21.03 5.41
C GLU A 94 1.50 -19.54 5.20
N GLN A 95 2.34 -19.18 4.23
CA GLN A 95 2.60 -17.78 3.87
C GLN A 95 1.35 -17.11 3.31
N ARG A 96 0.59 -17.80 2.49
CA ARG A 96 -0.68 -17.28 1.95
C ARG A 96 -1.70 -17.05 3.05
N ALA A 97 -1.80 -17.98 4.00
CA ALA A 97 -2.68 -17.85 5.15
C ALA A 97 -2.28 -16.67 6.04
N GLU A 98 -0.99 -16.47 6.28
CA GLU A 98 -0.46 -15.33 7.03
C GLU A 98 -0.82 -14.01 6.35
N ARG A 99 -0.63 -13.93 5.02
CA ARG A 99 -0.99 -12.75 4.23
C ARG A 99 -2.47 -12.41 4.40
N ASP A 100 -3.34 -13.41 4.24
CA ASP A 100 -4.79 -13.21 4.34
C ASP A 100 -5.20 -12.75 5.74
N GLU A 101 -4.54 -13.26 6.77
CA GLU A 101 -4.79 -12.86 8.16
C GLU A 101 -4.43 -11.38 8.37
N VAL A 102 -3.27 -10.94 7.87
CA VAL A 102 -2.84 -9.54 7.99
C VAL A 102 -3.79 -8.63 7.21
N ILE A 103 -4.16 -9.01 5.98
CA ILE A 103 -5.11 -8.23 5.17
C ILE A 103 -6.45 -8.10 5.89
N GLY A 104 -6.90 -9.15 6.56
CA GLY A 104 -8.13 -9.11 7.36
C GLY A 104 -8.07 -8.10 8.51
N LYS A 105 -6.90 -7.89 9.09
CA LYS A 105 -6.71 -6.91 10.18
C LYS A 105 -6.66 -5.47 9.69
N ILE A 106 -6.23 -5.26 8.45
CA ILE A 106 -6.14 -3.93 7.85
C ILE A 106 -7.29 -3.67 6.86
N CYS A 107 -8.42 -4.32 7.09
CA CYS A 107 -9.60 -4.19 6.24
C CYS A 107 -10.19 -2.77 6.31
N LEU A 108 -10.54 -2.22 5.14
CA LEU A 108 -11.13 -0.88 5.03
C LEU A 108 -12.38 -0.73 5.91
N GLU A 109 -13.21 -1.76 5.96
CA GLU A 109 -14.47 -1.74 6.72
C GLU A 109 -14.28 -1.57 8.22
N SER A 110 -13.14 -2.03 8.76
CA SER A 110 -12.84 -1.90 10.18
C SER A 110 -12.46 -0.49 10.60
N LEU A 111 -12.20 0.40 9.63
CA LEU A 111 -11.81 1.79 9.89
C LEU A 111 -13.02 2.71 10.14
N PHE A 112 -14.17 2.29 9.74
CA PHE A 112 -15.41 3.09 9.77
C PHE A 112 -16.55 2.33 10.46
#